data_dee480d20724400baec4669ade7cba9e
#
_entry.id   dee480d20724400baec4669ade7cba9e
#
_cell.length_a   1.000
_cell.length_b   1.000
_cell.length_c   1.000
_cell.angle_alpha   90.00
_cell.angle_beta   90.00
_cell.angle_gamma   90.00
#
_symmetry.space_group_name_H-M   'P 1'
#
loop_
_entity.id
_entity.type
_entity.pdbx_description
1 polymer ?
#
loop_
_entity_poly.entity_id
_entity_poly.type
_entity_poly.pdbx_seq_one_letter_code
_entity_poly.pdbx_strand_id
1 'polypeptide(L)'
;RSKQTLKHTFEQIGLIKNNNKVHFFSETHERYAKISLELFLENKFLGVGPKGFKKECVKKYNIEKCNTHPHNIFFQVISELGLLGIIMYIVLISLIIFKFFQCLAKEDSKFLIYLSLFIFLNPFFPSGSLFNNWLLIIHFVSLPYLYVKKYN
;
A
#
# COMPACT_ATOMS: atom_id res chain seq x y z
N ARG A 1 -18.16 -25.14 -2.90
CA ARG A 1 -17.38 -23.92 -3.30
C ARG A 1 -17.82 -22.68 -2.51
N SER A 2 -19.12 -22.35 -2.42
CA SER A 2 -19.59 -21.12 -1.73
C SER A 2 -19.25 -21.05 -0.23
N LYS A 3 -19.33 -22.16 0.52
CA LYS A 3 -18.99 -22.19 1.94
C LYS A 3 -17.49 -21.96 2.23
N GLN A 4 -16.61 -22.42 1.33
CA GLN A 4 -15.16 -22.15 1.44
C GLN A 4 -14.85 -20.68 1.15
N THR A 5 -15.51 -20.09 0.14
CA THR A 5 -15.33 -18.66 -0.17
C THR A 5 -15.79 -17.78 0.98
N LEU A 6 -16.96 -18.07 1.57
CA LEU A 6 -17.46 -17.36 2.75
C LEU A 6 -16.51 -17.50 3.96
N LYS A 7 -16.01 -18.71 4.23
CA LYS A 7 -15.04 -18.92 5.31
C LYS A 7 -13.76 -18.09 5.08
N HIS A 8 -13.21 -18.10 3.87
CA HIS A 8 -12.08 -17.26 3.50
C HIS A 8 -12.36 -15.77 3.67
N THR A 9 -13.55 -15.32 3.28
CA THR A 9 -13.93 -13.91 3.46
C THR A 9 -14.01 -13.53 4.93
N PHE A 10 -14.61 -14.37 5.78
CA PHE A 10 -14.69 -14.10 7.22
C PHE A 10 -13.33 -14.21 7.93
N GLU A 11 -12.45 -15.08 7.47
CA GLU A 11 -11.04 -15.13 7.91
C GLU A 11 -10.28 -13.87 7.52
N GLN A 12 -10.52 -13.33 6.32
CA GLN A 12 -9.90 -12.08 5.84
C GLN A 12 -10.37 -10.84 6.61
N ILE A 13 -11.61 -10.85 7.11
CA ILE A 13 -12.18 -9.74 7.89
C ILE A 13 -11.83 -9.87 9.40
N GLY A 14 -11.09 -10.93 9.78
CA GLY A 14 -10.72 -11.18 11.19
C GLY A 14 -11.90 -11.63 12.09
N LEU A 15 -13.04 -12.02 11.51
CA LEU A 15 -14.24 -12.43 12.24
C LEU A 15 -14.21 -13.89 12.68
N ILE A 16 -13.34 -14.71 12.12
CA ILE A 16 -13.17 -16.12 12.53
C ILE A 16 -11.85 -16.27 13.27
N LYS A 17 -11.95 -16.61 14.54
CA LYS A 17 -10.83 -16.88 15.42
C LYS A 17 -10.25 -18.25 15.09
N ASN A 18 -9.08 -18.30 14.46
CA ASN A 18 -8.34 -19.54 14.27
C ASN A 18 -7.27 -19.66 15.37
N ASN A 19 -7.27 -20.75 16.14
CA ASN A 19 -6.28 -21.08 17.17
C ASN A 19 -6.01 -20.02 18.25
N ASN A 20 -7.05 -19.42 18.85
CA ASN A 20 -6.94 -18.46 19.97
C ASN A 20 -6.06 -17.20 19.72
N LYS A 21 -5.64 -16.91 18.48
CA LYS A 21 -4.95 -15.69 18.14
C LYS A 21 -5.91 -14.72 17.46
N VAL A 22 -5.92 -13.48 17.92
CA VAL A 22 -6.63 -12.38 17.24
C VAL A 22 -5.74 -11.94 16.08
N HIS A 23 -6.17 -12.19 14.85
CA HIS A 23 -5.51 -11.70 13.66
C HIS A 23 -6.18 -10.40 13.21
N PHE A 24 -5.44 -9.31 13.13
CA PHE A 24 -5.94 -8.04 12.58
C PHE A 24 -6.07 -8.09 11.06
N PHE A 25 -5.26 -8.93 10.41
CA PHE A 25 -5.28 -9.18 8.97
C PHE A 25 -5.34 -10.68 8.71
N SER A 26 -5.57 -11.07 7.45
CA SER A 26 -5.44 -12.50 7.09
C SER A 26 -4.00 -12.97 7.35
N GLU A 27 -3.84 -14.23 7.67
CA GLU A 27 -2.54 -14.86 7.92
C GLU A 27 -1.51 -14.57 6.80
N THR A 28 -1.98 -14.48 5.56
CA THR A 28 -1.15 -14.17 4.39
C THR A 28 -0.63 -12.73 4.44
N HIS A 29 -1.46 -11.75 4.80
CA HIS A 29 -1.04 -10.36 4.90
C HIS A 29 -0.09 -10.13 6.08
N GLU A 30 -0.34 -10.77 7.23
CA GLU A 30 0.58 -10.73 8.38
C GLU A 30 1.94 -11.30 8.03
N ARG A 31 1.98 -12.39 7.26
CA ARG A 31 3.23 -12.99 6.78
C ARG A 31 4.01 -12.02 5.88
N TYR A 32 3.33 -11.38 4.91
CA TYR A 32 4.00 -10.42 4.04
C TYR A 32 4.48 -9.17 4.78
N ALA A 33 3.73 -8.71 5.77
CA ALA A 33 4.16 -7.63 6.65
C ALA A 33 5.46 -8.01 7.39
N LYS A 34 5.51 -9.22 7.96
CA LYS A 34 6.70 -9.76 8.63
C LYS A 34 7.92 -9.83 7.71
N ILE A 35 7.74 -10.42 6.52
CA ILE A 35 8.80 -10.51 5.51
C ILE A 35 9.29 -9.11 5.11
N SER A 36 8.37 -8.15 4.91
CA SER A 36 8.73 -6.77 4.58
C SER A 36 9.57 -6.10 5.65
N LEU A 37 9.24 -6.31 6.93
CA LEU A 37 10.01 -5.78 8.05
C LEU A 37 11.40 -6.42 8.15
N GLU A 38 11.51 -7.73 7.92
CA GLU A 38 12.80 -8.43 7.90
C GLU A 38 13.70 -7.91 6.76
N LEU A 39 13.16 -7.74 5.56
CA LEU A 39 13.89 -7.19 4.42
C LEU A 39 14.34 -5.74 4.68
N PHE A 40 13.49 -4.94 5.34
CA PHE A 40 13.84 -3.59 5.77
C PHE A 40 14.98 -3.59 6.78
N LEU A 41 14.92 -4.44 7.80
CA LEU A 41 15.98 -4.51 8.82
C LEU A 41 17.35 -4.89 8.26
N GLU A 42 17.38 -5.67 7.19
CA GLU A 42 18.61 -6.04 6.49
C GLU A 42 19.11 -4.97 5.52
N ASN A 43 18.18 -4.18 4.94
CA ASN A 43 18.47 -3.18 3.90
C ASN A 43 17.87 -1.80 4.27
N LYS A 44 18.23 -1.26 5.45
CA LYS A 44 17.55 -0.13 6.08
C LYS A 44 17.51 1.13 5.23
N PHE A 45 18.57 1.49 4.52
CA PHE A 45 18.66 2.80 3.86
C PHE A 45 17.92 2.85 2.52
N LEU A 46 18.17 1.91 1.63
CA LEU A 46 17.67 1.90 0.25
C LEU A 46 16.68 0.77 -0.04
N GLY A 47 16.43 -0.11 0.93
CA GLY A 47 15.62 -1.30 0.72
C GLY A 47 16.27 -2.30 -0.23
N VAL A 48 15.48 -3.28 -0.69
CA VAL A 48 15.94 -4.31 -1.64
C VAL A 48 15.81 -3.87 -3.11
N GLY A 49 15.43 -2.63 -3.35
CA GLY A 49 15.17 -2.07 -4.66
C GLY A 49 13.76 -2.30 -5.18
N PRO A 50 13.28 -1.46 -6.12
CA PRO A 50 11.95 -1.58 -6.72
C PRO A 50 11.72 -2.98 -7.33
N LYS A 51 10.55 -3.58 -7.02
CA LYS A 51 10.20 -4.95 -7.42
C LYS A 51 11.13 -6.05 -6.85
N GLY A 52 11.98 -5.71 -5.89
CA GLY A 52 12.93 -6.63 -5.26
C GLY A 52 12.30 -7.59 -4.25
N PHE A 53 11.11 -7.25 -3.70
CA PHE A 53 10.45 -8.02 -2.66
C PHE A 53 10.33 -9.52 -2.99
N LYS A 54 9.80 -9.88 -4.16
CA LYS A 54 9.65 -11.29 -4.56
C LYS A 54 10.99 -12.02 -4.60
N LYS A 55 12.00 -11.41 -5.21
CA LYS A 55 13.33 -12.02 -5.39
C LYS A 55 13.97 -12.34 -4.03
N GLU A 56 13.94 -11.40 -3.10
CA GLU A 56 14.53 -11.58 -1.78
C GLU A 56 13.68 -12.51 -0.89
N CYS A 57 12.36 -12.44 -1.02
CA CYS A 57 11.46 -13.38 -0.34
C CYS A 57 11.75 -14.82 -0.76
N VAL A 58 11.89 -15.11 -2.06
CA VAL A 58 12.15 -16.47 -2.57
C VAL A 58 13.52 -17.00 -2.12
N LYS A 59 14.53 -16.15 -1.95
CA LYS A 59 15.82 -16.56 -1.41
C LYS A 59 15.74 -17.08 0.03
N LYS A 60 14.83 -16.53 0.83
CA LYS A 60 14.67 -16.87 2.26
C LYS A 60 13.59 -17.91 2.53
N TYR A 61 12.56 -17.91 1.70
CA TYR A 61 11.37 -18.74 1.85
C TYR A 61 11.08 -19.50 0.57
N ASN A 62 10.21 -20.51 0.63
CA ASN A 62 9.78 -21.22 -0.59
C ASN A 62 8.97 -20.29 -1.50
N ILE A 63 9.12 -20.50 -2.82
CA ILE A 63 8.46 -19.72 -3.87
C ILE A 63 6.94 -19.64 -3.68
N GLU A 64 6.31 -20.73 -3.18
CA GLU A 64 4.87 -20.80 -2.90
C GLU A 64 4.40 -19.85 -1.79
N LYS A 65 5.32 -19.41 -0.93
CA LYS A 65 5.04 -18.48 0.17
C LYS A 65 5.27 -17.02 -0.20
N CYS A 66 5.78 -16.75 -1.39
CA CYS A 66 6.19 -15.43 -1.84
C CYS A 66 5.33 -14.93 -3.00
N ASN A 67 4.79 -13.72 -2.85
CA ASN A 67 4.09 -13.03 -3.92
C ASN A 67 4.99 -11.97 -4.59
N THR A 68 4.48 -11.33 -5.63
CA THR A 68 5.20 -10.27 -6.37
C THR A 68 5.45 -9.02 -5.52
N HIS A 69 4.59 -8.76 -4.54
CA HIS A 69 4.62 -7.60 -3.64
C HIS A 69 3.84 -7.92 -2.36
N PRO A 70 3.99 -7.15 -1.28
CA PRO A 70 3.39 -7.46 0.03
C PRO A 70 1.90 -7.13 0.16
N HIS A 71 1.20 -6.74 -0.92
CA HIS A 71 -0.21 -6.36 -0.94
C HIS A 71 -0.58 -5.18 -0.01
N ASN A 72 0.39 -4.35 0.32
CA ASN A 72 0.20 -3.11 1.06
C ASN A 72 1.32 -2.15 0.66
N ILE A 73 0.96 -0.92 0.31
CA ILE A 73 1.93 0.08 -0.19
C ILE A 73 2.96 0.44 0.86
N PHE A 74 2.56 0.61 2.12
CA PHE A 74 3.50 0.94 3.19
C PHE A 74 4.56 -0.15 3.36
N PHE A 75 4.15 -1.42 3.44
CA PHE A 75 5.08 -2.55 3.54
C PHE A 75 5.94 -2.71 2.27
N GLN A 76 5.43 -2.34 1.11
CA GLN A 76 6.22 -2.31 -0.11
C GLN A 76 7.28 -1.21 -0.05
N VAL A 77 6.92 0.00 0.36
CA VAL A 77 7.84 1.13 0.47
C VAL A 77 8.97 0.83 1.45
N ILE A 78 8.66 0.31 2.66
CA ILE A 78 9.71 0.02 3.65
C ILE A 78 10.66 -1.07 3.19
N SER A 79 10.17 -2.14 2.56
CA SER A 79 11.02 -3.26 2.12
C SER A 79 11.80 -2.94 0.86
N GLU A 80 11.20 -2.26 -0.13
CA GLU A 80 11.80 -2.04 -1.44
C GLU A 80 12.57 -0.71 -1.55
N LEU A 81 12.19 0.33 -0.79
CA LEU A 81 12.83 1.66 -0.84
C LEU A 81 13.50 2.08 0.48
N GLY A 82 13.34 1.30 1.54
CA GLY A 82 13.99 1.55 2.82
C GLY A 82 13.59 2.87 3.49
N LEU A 83 14.50 3.41 4.31
CA LEU A 83 14.28 4.65 5.06
C LEU A 83 14.05 5.86 4.14
N LEU A 84 14.77 5.94 3.04
CA LEU A 84 14.58 7.01 2.06
C LEU A 84 13.16 6.98 1.49
N GLY A 85 12.66 5.80 1.13
CA GLY A 85 11.29 5.61 0.68
C GLY A 85 10.25 5.99 1.73
N ILE A 86 10.48 5.63 3.01
CA ILE A 86 9.59 6.00 4.13
C ILE A 86 9.49 7.52 4.25
N ILE A 87 10.61 8.23 4.24
CA ILE A 87 10.63 9.69 4.36
C ILE A 87 9.84 10.33 3.22
N MET A 88 10.13 9.93 1.97
CA MET A 88 9.41 10.44 0.79
C MET A 88 7.91 10.13 0.85
N TYR A 89 7.54 8.93 1.31
CA TYR A 89 6.16 8.50 1.45
C TYR A 89 5.40 9.33 2.50
N ILE A 90 6.01 9.58 3.67
CA ILE A 90 5.42 10.42 4.73
C ILE A 90 5.22 11.85 4.23
N VAL A 91 6.24 12.43 3.58
CA VAL A 91 6.13 13.77 2.99
C VAL A 91 5.01 13.84 1.96
N LEU A 92 4.94 12.87 1.06
CA LEU A 92 3.91 12.81 0.02
C LEU A 92 2.49 12.72 0.61
N ILE A 93 2.26 11.80 1.56
CA ILE A 93 0.95 11.67 2.23
C ILE A 93 0.60 12.95 2.98
N SER A 94 1.54 13.54 3.70
CA SER A 94 1.31 14.80 4.43
C SER A 94 0.90 15.93 3.50
N LEU A 95 1.55 16.05 2.34
CA LEU A 95 1.19 17.05 1.32
C LEU A 95 -0.20 16.78 0.72
N ILE A 96 -0.53 15.52 0.44
CA ILE A 96 -1.86 15.16 -0.06
C ILE A 96 -2.95 15.51 0.94
N ILE A 97 -2.77 15.15 2.22
CA ILE A 97 -3.71 15.46 3.30
C ILE A 97 -3.86 16.98 3.46
N PHE A 98 -2.76 17.73 3.50
CA PHE A 98 -2.77 19.18 3.61
C PHE A 98 -3.56 19.82 2.44
N LYS A 99 -3.26 19.41 1.21
CA LYS A 99 -3.94 19.90 0.01
C LYS A 99 -5.41 19.50 -0.04
N PHE A 100 -5.75 18.29 0.40
CA PHE A 100 -7.14 17.85 0.54
C PHE A 100 -7.95 18.81 1.40
N PHE A 101 -7.49 19.09 2.62
CA PHE A 101 -8.20 20.01 3.51
C PHE A 101 -8.21 21.45 3.01
N GLN A 102 -7.14 21.90 2.35
CA GLN A 102 -7.09 23.23 1.75
C GLN A 102 -8.12 23.40 0.64
N CYS A 103 -8.28 22.40 -0.24
CA CYS A 103 -9.27 22.42 -1.30
C CYS A 103 -10.69 22.26 -0.75
N LEU A 104 -10.89 21.40 0.25
CA LEU A 104 -12.19 21.20 0.90
C LEU A 104 -12.69 22.49 1.54
N ALA A 105 -11.84 23.21 2.27
CA ALA A 105 -12.18 24.50 2.90
C ALA A 105 -12.51 25.61 1.89
N LYS A 106 -12.05 25.49 0.64
CA LYS A 106 -12.33 26.45 -0.45
C LYS A 106 -13.46 25.99 -1.37
N GLU A 107 -14.12 24.88 -1.05
CA GLU A 107 -15.15 24.25 -1.89
C GLU A 107 -14.64 23.96 -3.32
N ASP A 108 -13.32 23.74 -3.48
CA ASP A 108 -12.71 23.42 -4.76
C ASP A 108 -12.81 21.91 -5.02
N SER A 109 -13.50 21.51 -6.08
CA SER A 109 -13.69 20.10 -6.49
C SER A 109 -12.39 19.29 -6.63
N LYS A 110 -11.24 19.94 -6.71
CA LYS A 110 -9.91 19.30 -6.70
C LYS A 110 -9.65 18.47 -5.45
N PHE A 111 -10.40 18.66 -4.35
CA PHE A 111 -10.29 17.80 -3.17
C PHE A 111 -10.56 16.33 -3.48
N LEU A 112 -11.39 16.01 -4.49
CA LEU A 112 -11.68 14.65 -4.92
C LEU A 112 -10.43 13.94 -5.48
N ILE A 113 -9.56 14.69 -6.17
CA ILE A 113 -8.30 14.14 -6.69
C ILE A 113 -7.37 13.78 -5.53
N TYR A 114 -7.23 14.67 -4.54
CA TYR A 114 -6.41 14.40 -3.37
C TYR A 114 -6.97 13.25 -2.52
N LEU A 115 -8.30 13.15 -2.42
CA LEU A 115 -8.97 12.01 -1.77
C LEU A 115 -8.65 10.69 -2.47
N SER A 116 -8.74 10.65 -3.80
CA SER A 116 -8.39 9.46 -4.60
C SER A 116 -6.94 9.03 -4.39
N LEU A 117 -6.00 9.98 -4.40
CA LEU A 117 -4.59 9.71 -4.13
C LEU A 117 -4.36 9.21 -2.70
N PHE A 118 -5.04 9.79 -1.71
CA PHE A 118 -4.96 9.37 -0.32
C PHE A 118 -5.47 7.93 -0.15
N ILE A 119 -6.61 7.58 -0.76
CA ILE A 119 -7.16 6.23 -0.71
C ILE A 119 -6.18 5.22 -1.34
N PHE A 120 -5.60 5.55 -2.49
CA PHE A 120 -4.63 4.71 -3.17
C PHE A 120 -3.36 4.46 -2.34
N LEU A 121 -2.83 5.52 -1.73
CA LEU A 121 -1.60 5.47 -0.94
C LEU A 121 -1.84 5.07 0.53
N ASN A 122 -3.06 4.71 0.92
CA ASN A 122 -3.40 4.43 2.31
C ASN A 122 -2.59 3.27 2.90
N PRO A 123 -1.93 3.46 4.08
CA PRO A 123 -1.09 2.42 4.69
C PRO A 123 -1.88 1.29 5.36
N PHE A 124 -3.17 1.48 5.64
CA PHE A 124 -3.97 0.55 6.45
C PHE A 124 -4.72 -0.48 5.62
N PHE A 125 -4.92 -0.24 4.32
CA PHE A 125 -5.69 -1.15 3.48
C PHE A 125 -4.79 -1.99 2.56
N PRO A 126 -5.20 -3.22 2.25
CA PRO A 126 -4.57 -3.99 1.20
C PRO A 126 -4.62 -3.22 -0.13
N SER A 127 -3.52 -3.23 -0.85
CA SER A 127 -3.36 -2.49 -2.10
C SER A 127 -2.62 -3.31 -3.15
N GLY A 128 -2.72 -2.89 -4.40
CA GLY A 128 -1.87 -3.39 -5.47
C GLY A 128 -0.43 -2.91 -5.34
N SER A 129 0.43 -3.36 -6.25
CA SER A 129 1.84 -2.91 -6.27
C SER A 129 1.95 -1.45 -6.68
N LEU A 130 2.71 -0.66 -5.90
CA LEU A 130 3.07 0.72 -6.23
C LEU A 130 3.79 0.82 -7.60
N PHE A 131 4.56 -0.21 -7.98
CA PHE A 131 5.30 -0.25 -9.23
C PHE A 131 4.55 -0.94 -10.37
N ASN A 132 3.21 -1.02 -10.28
CA ASN A 132 2.36 -1.50 -11.35
C ASN A 132 1.92 -0.33 -12.24
N ASN A 133 2.35 -0.32 -13.49
CA ASN A 133 2.11 0.77 -14.43
C ASN A 133 0.61 1.10 -14.59
N TRP A 134 -0.27 0.10 -14.65
CA TRP A 134 -1.71 0.33 -14.81
C TRP A 134 -2.33 1.03 -13.60
N LEU A 135 -1.96 0.61 -12.39
CA LEU A 135 -2.44 1.26 -11.16
C LEU A 135 -1.95 2.69 -11.06
N LEU A 136 -0.68 2.94 -11.40
CA LEU A 136 -0.14 4.29 -11.44
C LEU A 136 -0.91 5.17 -12.45
N ILE A 137 -1.15 4.69 -13.67
CA ILE A 137 -1.88 5.46 -14.68
C ILE A 137 -3.27 5.83 -14.15
N ILE A 138 -4.04 4.87 -13.62
CA ILE A 138 -5.41 5.10 -13.14
C ILE A 138 -5.46 6.19 -12.08
N HIS A 139 -4.52 6.16 -11.10
CA HIS A 139 -4.54 7.11 -9.99
C HIS A 139 -3.89 8.46 -10.30
N PHE A 140 -2.90 8.48 -11.21
CA PHE A 140 -2.17 9.71 -11.53
C PHE A 140 -2.64 10.41 -12.80
N VAL A 141 -3.52 9.81 -13.61
CA VAL A 141 -4.09 10.44 -14.83
C VAL A 141 -4.86 11.73 -14.52
N SER A 142 -5.39 11.88 -13.33
CA SER A 142 -6.11 13.07 -12.89
C SER A 142 -5.21 14.24 -12.46
N LEU A 143 -3.90 14.01 -12.24
CA LEU A 143 -2.99 15.05 -11.75
C LEU A 143 -2.91 16.30 -12.66
N PRO A 144 -2.88 16.19 -13.99
CA PRO A 144 -2.87 17.39 -14.85
C PRO A 144 -4.06 18.32 -14.58
N TYR A 145 -5.21 17.80 -14.16
CA TYR A 145 -6.38 18.61 -13.82
C TYR A 145 -6.15 19.55 -12.62
N LEU A 146 -5.20 19.25 -11.74
CA LEU A 146 -4.82 20.14 -10.63
C LEU A 146 -4.25 21.49 -11.12
N TYR A 147 -3.68 21.53 -12.30
CA TYR A 147 -3.08 22.72 -12.90
C TYR A 147 -4.06 23.53 -13.77
N VAL A 148 -5.24 22.97 -14.06
CA VAL A 148 -6.27 23.72 -14.80
C VAL A 148 -6.77 24.86 -13.93
N LYS A 149 -6.57 26.11 -14.38
CA LYS A 149 -7.16 27.28 -13.72
C LYS A 149 -8.67 27.23 -13.88
N LYS A 150 -9.39 27.48 -12.78
CA LYS A 150 -10.82 27.74 -12.85
C LYS A 150 -11.00 29.05 -13.60
N TYR A 151 -11.44 29.00 -14.86
CA TYR A 151 -11.88 30.21 -15.55
C TYR A 151 -13.20 30.63 -14.89
N ASN A 152 -13.18 31.72 -14.14
CA ASN A 152 -14.36 32.43 -13.68
C ASN A 152 -14.77 33.44 -14.76
#